data_27f87ef1dcbc72201c504b194886aa5c
#
_entry.id   27f87ef1dcbc72201c504b194886aa5c
#
_cell.length_a   1.000
_cell.length_b   1.000
_cell.length_c   1.000
_cell.angle_alpha   90.00
_cell.angle_beta   90.00
_cell.angle_gamma   90.00
#
_symmetry.space_group_name_H-M   'P 1'
#
loop_
_entity.id
_entity.type
_entity.pdbx_description
1 polymer ?
#
loop_
_entity_poly.entity_id
_entity_poly.type
_entity_poly.pdbx_seq_one_letter_code
_entity_poly.pdbx_strand_id
1 'polypeptide(L)'
;MLALLSTVNCQLSTVKVCGAGALGANIVESLARSGFCQLRVIDRDRIEERNLSTQPYYRSDIGAFKAKILANNLYRALGVSIDAHSKELTPANADRLLVKSATVIDTFDNSVGRQAVKDYCASVSIPCVHVGLAADYSEIIWNPHYRVPSAANDDVCDYPLARNLVMLTVAVACEVIVRFVATKEQQNLTCTIGDFAVQPLIL
;
A
#
# COMPACT_ATOMS: atom_id res chain seq x y z
N MET A 1 24.68 -4.46 -1.68
CA MET A 1 23.20 -4.31 -1.67
C MET A 1 22.48 -5.66 -1.75
N LEU A 2 22.68 -6.49 -2.78
CA LEU A 2 22.07 -7.83 -2.88
C LEU A 2 22.39 -8.75 -1.69
N ALA A 3 23.59 -8.71 -1.13
CA ALA A 3 23.98 -9.52 0.02
C ALA A 3 23.27 -9.15 1.34
N LEU A 4 22.84 -7.90 1.50
CA LEU A 4 22.01 -7.46 2.65
C LEU A 4 20.58 -7.94 2.53
N LEU A 5 20.04 -7.99 1.30
CA LEU A 5 18.66 -8.43 1.06
C LEU A 5 18.49 -9.95 1.24
N SER A 6 19.55 -10.74 1.07
CA SER A 6 19.51 -12.19 1.30
C SER A 6 19.34 -12.58 2.79
N THR A 7 19.55 -11.65 3.71
CA THR A 7 19.39 -11.86 5.17
C THR A 7 18.07 -11.32 5.71
N VAL A 8 17.27 -10.63 4.86
CA VAL A 8 15.99 -10.06 5.27
C VAL A 8 14.98 -11.18 5.48
N ASN A 9 14.54 -11.34 6.71
CA ASN A 9 13.49 -12.31 7.02
C ASN A 9 12.10 -11.70 6.75
N CYS A 10 11.78 -11.53 5.46
CA CYS A 10 10.49 -11.01 5.01
C CYS A 10 9.31 -11.88 5.51
N GLN A 11 9.56 -13.16 5.78
CA GLN A 11 8.53 -14.10 6.22
C GLN A 11 8.00 -13.78 7.62
N LEU A 12 8.81 -13.19 8.49
CA LEU A 12 8.42 -12.85 9.86
C LEU A 12 7.89 -11.43 10.03
N SER A 13 8.00 -10.60 9.00
CA SER A 13 7.57 -9.21 9.07
C SER A 13 6.07 -9.08 8.81
N THR A 14 5.33 -8.66 9.84
CA THR A 14 3.88 -8.40 9.71
C THR A 14 3.64 -7.05 9.08
N VAL A 15 3.21 -7.02 7.83
CA VAL A 15 2.89 -5.81 7.08
C VAL A 15 1.39 -5.71 6.86
N LYS A 16 0.82 -4.54 7.17
CA LYS A 16 -0.61 -4.27 6.93
C LYS A 16 -0.76 -3.18 5.90
N VAL A 17 -1.57 -3.46 4.89
CA VAL A 17 -1.85 -2.55 3.78
C VAL A 17 -3.29 -2.05 3.91
N CYS A 18 -3.44 -0.76 4.03
CA CYS A 18 -4.70 -0.04 4.09
C CYS A 18 -5.06 0.44 2.69
N GLY A 19 -6.10 -0.15 2.10
CA GLY A 19 -6.50 0.01 0.71
C GLY A 19 -6.09 -1.18 -0.17
N ALA A 20 -7.00 -1.58 -1.07
CA ALA A 20 -6.77 -2.57 -2.12
C ALA A 20 -7.14 -2.00 -3.49
N GLY A 21 -6.87 -0.71 -3.67
CA GLY A 21 -6.99 0.04 -4.93
C GLY A 21 -5.76 -0.13 -5.82
N ALA A 22 -5.54 0.85 -6.70
CA ALA A 22 -4.45 0.83 -7.68
C ALA A 22 -3.07 0.62 -7.06
N LEU A 23 -2.76 1.32 -5.97
CA LEU A 23 -1.49 1.15 -5.25
C LEU A 23 -1.51 -0.08 -4.35
N GLY A 24 -2.45 -0.15 -3.42
CA GLY A 24 -2.42 -1.16 -2.35
C GLY A 24 -2.51 -2.59 -2.85
N ALA A 25 -3.37 -2.89 -3.82
CA ALA A 25 -3.49 -4.24 -4.37
C ALA A 25 -2.20 -4.71 -5.06
N ASN A 26 -1.58 -3.83 -5.88
CA ASN A 26 -0.32 -4.14 -6.55
C ASN A 26 0.87 -4.22 -5.55
N ILE A 27 0.87 -3.41 -4.48
CA ILE A 27 1.88 -3.50 -3.40
C ILE A 27 1.75 -4.85 -2.66
N VAL A 28 0.52 -5.27 -2.28
CA VAL A 28 0.31 -6.56 -1.61
C VAL A 28 0.80 -7.71 -2.49
N GLU A 29 0.47 -7.70 -3.77
CA GLU A 29 0.95 -8.71 -4.72
C GLU A 29 2.48 -8.72 -4.83
N SER A 30 3.09 -7.55 -5.00
CA SER A 30 4.55 -7.42 -5.15
C SER A 30 5.28 -7.88 -3.88
N LEU A 31 4.80 -7.50 -2.69
CA LEU A 31 5.38 -7.95 -1.42
C LEU A 31 5.23 -9.46 -1.22
N ALA A 32 4.05 -10.04 -1.53
CA ALA A 32 3.86 -11.48 -1.46
C ALA A 32 4.82 -12.24 -2.40
N ARG A 33 5.03 -11.74 -3.62
CA ARG A 33 6.01 -12.29 -4.57
C ARG A 33 7.47 -12.10 -4.12
N SER A 34 7.72 -11.09 -3.29
CA SER A 34 9.04 -10.84 -2.66
C SER A 34 9.27 -11.66 -1.39
N GLY A 35 8.35 -12.57 -1.03
CA GLY A 35 8.50 -13.50 0.09
C GLY A 35 7.88 -13.05 1.42
N PHE A 36 7.10 -11.96 1.43
CA PHE A 36 6.33 -11.58 2.62
C PHE A 36 5.13 -12.52 2.77
N CYS A 37 5.06 -13.24 3.90
CA CYS A 37 3.99 -14.20 4.17
C CYS A 37 2.99 -13.71 5.22
N GLN A 38 3.36 -12.71 6.05
CA GLN A 38 2.49 -12.17 7.09
C GLN A 38 1.89 -10.83 6.64
N LEU A 39 0.99 -10.91 5.66
CA LEU A 39 0.32 -9.75 5.09
C LEU A 39 -1.14 -9.68 5.55
N ARG A 40 -1.60 -8.45 5.87
CA ARG A 40 -3.01 -8.14 6.02
C ARG A 40 -3.40 -7.05 5.03
N VAL A 41 -4.58 -7.17 4.44
CA VAL A 41 -5.17 -6.14 3.60
C VAL A 41 -6.52 -5.71 4.15
N ILE A 42 -6.76 -4.40 4.20
CA ILE A 42 -7.98 -3.80 4.74
C ILE A 42 -8.57 -2.90 3.66
N ASP A 43 -9.75 -3.27 3.17
CA ASP A 43 -10.48 -2.49 2.17
C ASP A 43 -11.96 -2.85 2.21
N ARG A 44 -12.84 -1.86 2.24
CA ARG A 44 -14.30 -2.06 2.28
C ARG A 44 -14.95 -2.24 0.92
N ASP A 45 -14.25 -1.83 -0.15
CA ASP A 45 -14.83 -1.65 -1.47
C ASP A 45 -15.02 -2.96 -2.23
N ARG A 46 -15.90 -2.88 -3.22
CA ARG A 46 -16.10 -3.90 -4.23
C ARG A 46 -15.38 -3.52 -5.52
N ILE A 47 -15.07 -4.54 -6.30
CA ILE A 47 -14.45 -4.38 -7.61
C ILE A 47 -15.48 -3.85 -8.60
N GLU A 48 -15.11 -2.79 -9.32
CA GLU A 48 -15.87 -2.17 -10.39
C GLU A 48 -15.11 -2.29 -11.72
N GLU A 49 -15.82 -2.13 -12.85
CA GLU A 49 -15.19 -2.26 -14.17
C GLU A 49 -14.03 -1.25 -14.37
N ARG A 50 -14.17 -0.01 -13.88
CA ARG A 50 -13.11 1.01 -13.94
C ARG A 50 -11.82 0.60 -13.22
N ASN A 51 -11.89 -0.26 -12.24
CA ASN A 51 -10.73 -0.71 -11.48
C ASN A 51 -9.81 -1.64 -12.29
N LEU A 52 -10.32 -2.28 -13.33
CA LEU A 52 -9.57 -3.28 -14.09
C LEU A 52 -8.37 -2.69 -14.87
N SER A 53 -8.34 -1.39 -15.07
CA SER A 53 -7.24 -0.71 -15.76
C SER A 53 -5.95 -0.64 -14.94
N THR A 54 -6.05 -0.44 -13.63
CA THR A 54 -4.90 -0.19 -12.75
C THR A 54 -4.73 -1.22 -11.64
N GLN A 55 -5.78 -1.98 -11.32
CA GLN A 55 -5.81 -2.94 -10.22
C GLN A 55 -5.70 -4.38 -10.75
N PRO A 56 -5.12 -5.33 -10.00
CA PRO A 56 -4.87 -6.70 -10.46
C PRO A 56 -6.09 -7.62 -10.29
N TYR A 57 -7.24 -7.14 -10.76
CA TYR A 57 -8.50 -7.88 -10.75
C TYR A 57 -8.95 -8.27 -12.15
N TYR A 58 -9.82 -9.24 -12.25
CA TYR A 58 -10.37 -9.75 -13.49
C TYR A 58 -11.82 -9.33 -13.67
N ARG A 59 -12.32 -9.34 -14.90
CA ARG A 59 -13.72 -9.04 -15.22
C ARG A 59 -14.70 -9.93 -14.47
N SER A 60 -14.34 -11.19 -14.22
CA SER A 60 -15.12 -12.14 -13.42
C SER A 60 -15.25 -11.77 -11.95
N ASP A 61 -14.41 -10.87 -11.44
CA ASP A 61 -14.36 -10.49 -10.04
C ASP A 61 -15.26 -9.28 -9.72
N ILE A 62 -15.83 -8.64 -10.74
CA ILE A 62 -16.69 -7.46 -10.58
C ILE A 62 -17.83 -7.75 -9.60
N GLY A 63 -18.02 -6.84 -8.63
CA GLY A 63 -19.01 -6.94 -7.57
C GLY A 63 -18.53 -7.65 -6.30
N ALA A 64 -17.41 -8.38 -6.35
CA ALA A 64 -16.81 -9.01 -5.18
C ALA A 64 -15.96 -8.00 -4.36
N PHE A 65 -15.73 -8.32 -3.08
CA PHE A 65 -14.88 -7.47 -2.22
C PHE A 65 -13.41 -7.53 -2.64
N LYS A 66 -12.78 -6.36 -2.84
CA LYS A 66 -11.38 -6.20 -3.28
C LYS A 66 -10.42 -7.01 -2.40
N ALA A 67 -10.46 -6.82 -1.08
CA ALA A 67 -9.57 -7.50 -0.15
C ALA A 67 -9.67 -9.04 -0.24
N LYS A 68 -10.90 -9.59 -0.35
CA LYS A 68 -11.11 -11.03 -0.43
C LYS A 68 -10.59 -11.63 -1.74
N ILE A 69 -10.88 -10.97 -2.86
CA ILE A 69 -10.43 -11.45 -4.17
C ILE A 69 -8.90 -11.42 -4.25
N LEU A 70 -8.28 -10.34 -3.79
CA LEU A 70 -6.83 -10.23 -3.76
C LEU A 70 -6.20 -11.39 -2.96
N ALA A 71 -6.71 -11.68 -1.77
CA ALA A 71 -6.25 -12.80 -0.96
C ALA A 71 -6.42 -14.15 -1.67
N ASN A 72 -7.58 -14.40 -2.29
CA ASN A 72 -7.83 -15.62 -3.04
C ASN A 72 -6.90 -15.79 -4.24
N ASN A 73 -6.68 -14.72 -5.00
CA ASN A 73 -5.80 -14.74 -6.17
C ASN A 73 -4.34 -15.04 -5.76
N LEU A 74 -3.87 -14.44 -4.68
CA LEU A 74 -2.51 -14.69 -4.17
C LEU A 74 -2.35 -16.08 -3.57
N TYR A 75 -3.37 -16.60 -2.90
CA TYR A 75 -3.36 -17.98 -2.45
C TYR A 75 -3.27 -18.96 -3.63
N ARG A 76 -4.04 -18.74 -4.68
CA ARG A 76 -4.00 -19.59 -5.90
C ARG A 76 -2.68 -19.48 -6.65
N ALA A 77 -2.08 -18.28 -6.68
CA ALA A 77 -0.84 -18.03 -7.42
C ALA A 77 0.43 -18.45 -6.67
N LEU A 78 0.46 -18.30 -5.34
CA LEU A 78 1.68 -18.41 -4.53
C LEU A 78 1.54 -19.36 -3.33
N GLY A 79 0.34 -19.82 -2.98
CA GLY A 79 0.08 -20.54 -1.74
C GLY A 79 0.15 -19.67 -0.47
N VAL A 80 0.25 -18.34 -0.61
CA VAL A 80 0.36 -17.41 0.51
C VAL A 80 -1.02 -17.03 1.00
N SER A 81 -1.29 -17.23 2.29
CA SER A 81 -2.55 -16.85 2.92
C SER A 81 -2.49 -15.40 3.41
N ILE A 82 -3.29 -14.52 2.83
CA ILE A 82 -3.41 -13.11 3.20
C ILE A 82 -4.61 -12.93 4.14
N ASP A 83 -4.40 -12.22 5.24
CA ASP A 83 -5.48 -11.87 6.19
C ASP A 83 -6.31 -10.70 5.63
N ALA A 84 -7.45 -10.99 5.03
CA ALA A 84 -8.27 -10.04 4.27
C ALA A 84 -9.47 -9.52 5.09
N HIS A 85 -9.54 -8.21 5.28
CA HIS A 85 -10.63 -7.53 5.97
C HIS A 85 -11.43 -6.63 5.04
N SER A 86 -12.64 -7.06 4.68
CA SER A 86 -13.60 -6.25 3.89
C SER A 86 -14.37 -5.29 4.80
N LYS A 87 -13.64 -4.33 5.40
CA LYS A 87 -14.18 -3.37 6.38
C LYS A 87 -13.60 -2.00 6.15
N GLU A 88 -14.39 -0.99 6.48
CA GLU A 88 -13.90 0.37 6.62
C GLU A 88 -12.96 0.47 7.84
N LEU A 89 -11.81 1.12 7.65
CA LEU A 89 -10.93 1.47 8.75
C LEU A 89 -11.36 2.84 9.30
N THR A 90 -11.64 2.88 10.58
CA THR A 90 -12.09 4.07 11.31
C THR A 90 -11.29 4.21 12.61
N PRO A 91 -11.27 5.38 13.26
CA PRO A 91 -10.63 5.52 14.57
C PRO A 91 -11.11 4.50 15.60
N ALA A 92 -12.39 4.09 15.54
CA ALA A 92 -12.99 3.16 16.50
C ALA A 92 -12.54 1.68 16.33
N ASN A 93 -11.89 1.33 15.22
CA ASN A 93 -11.46 -0.04 14.97
C ASN A 93 -9.99 -0.16 14.53
N ALA A 94 -9.27 0.94 14.44
CA ALA A 94 -7.87 0.97 14.03
C ALA A 94 -6.99 0.11 14.94
N ASP A 95 -7.22 0.14 16.24
CA ASP A 95 -6.52 -0.67 17.22
C ASP A 95 -6.59 -2.18 16.89
N ARG A 96 -7.79 -2.68 16.60
CA ARG A 96 -8.00 -4.09 16.26
C ARG A 96 -7.44 -4.46 14.89
N LEU A 97 -7.55 -3.57 13.91
CA LEU A 97 -7.12 -3.84 12.55
C LEU A 97 -5.61 -3.69 12.37
N LEU A 98 -4.98 -2.75 13.09
CA LEU A 98 -3.56 -2.41 12.92
C LEU A 98 -2.65 -2.92 14.04
N VAL A 99 -3.18 -3.51 15.11
CA VAL A 99 -2.39 -4.03 16.23
C VAL A 99 -1.34 -5.06 15.78
N LYS A 100 -0.16 -5.03 16.41
CA LYS A 100 0.97 -5.94 16.12
C LYS A 100 1.48 -5.87 14.69
N SER A 101 1.44 -4.70 14.06
CA SER A 101 2.10 -4.47 12.78
C SER A 101 3.59 -4.20 13.02
N ALA A 102 4.45 -4.79 12.22
CA ALA A 102 5.83 -4.34 12.09
C ALA A 102 5.92 -3.07 11.24
N THR A 103 5.01 -2.93 10.27
CA THR A 103 4.87 -1.77 9.39
C THR A 103 3.44 -1.67 8.87
N VAL A 104 2.94 -0.46 8.73
CA VAL A 104 1.68 -0.15 8.05
C VAL A 104 1.97 0.61 6.76
N ILE A 105 1.29 0.26 5.69
CA ILE A 105 1.30 0.96 4.40
C ILE A 105 -0.09 1.53 4.17
N ASP A 106 -0.20 2.85 4.13
CA ASP A 106 -1.44 3.53 3.82
C ASP A 106 -1.50 3.94 2.35
N THR A 107 -2.52 3.43 1.66
CA THR A 107 -2.80 3.71 0.26
C THR A 107 -4.26 4.13 0.05
N PHE A 108 -4.94 4.56 1.09
CA PHE A 108 -6.30 5.07 0.98
C PHE A 108 -6.36 6.32 0.09
N ASP A 109 -7.45 6.51 -0.60
CA ASP A 109 -7.74 7.66 -1.47
C ASP A 109 -8.52 8.76 -0.75
N ASN A 110 -8.97 8.52 0.48
CA ASN A 110 -9.78 9.45 1.24
C ASN A 110 -9.08 9.96 2.50
N SER A 111 -9.26 11.24 2.80
CA SER A 111 -8.60 11.95 3.90
C SER A 111 -8.97 11.38 5.28
N VAL A 112 -10.19 10.89 5.46
CA VAL A 112 -10.67 10.35 6.76
C VAL A 112 -9.94 9.06 7.10
N GLY A 113 -9.83 8.13 6.13
CA GLY A 113 -9.10 6.87 6.31
C GLY A 113 -7.62 7.13 6.55
N ARG A 114 -6.99 8.00 5.74
CA ARG A 114 -5.59 8.41 5.90
C ARG A 114 -5.31 9.01 7.28
N GLN A 115 -6.19 9.89 7.77
CA GLN A 115 -6.03 10.49 9.09
C GLN A 115 -6.14 9.44 10.20
N ALA A 116 -7.09 8.52 10.11
CA ALA A 116 -7.25 7.46 11.10
C ALA A 116 -6.01 6.54 11.18
N VAL A 117 -5.43 6.17 10.03
CA VAL A 117 -4.19 5.39 9.98
C VAL A 117 -3.03 6.16 10.58
N LYS A 118 -2.84 7.42 10.16
CA LYS A 118 -1.77 8.30 10.62
C LYS A 118 -1.79 8.45 12.13
N ASP A 119 -2.94 8.82 12.69
CA ASP A 119 -3.07 9.13 14.13
C ASP A 119 -2.89 7.87 14.97
N TYR A 120 -3.48 6.75 14.56
CA TYR A 120 -3.28 5.50 15.28
C TYR A 120 -1.80 5.07 15.26
N CYS A 121 -1.16 5.03 14.11
CA CYS A 121 0.24 4.62 14.01
C CYS A 121 1.18 5.54 14.81
N ALA A 122 0.91 6.84 14.82
CA ALA A 122 1.66 7.80 15.64
C ALA A 122 1.45 7.55 17.14
N SER A 123 0.21 7.31 17.59
CA SER A 123 -0.11 7.10 19.00
C SER A 123 0.53 5.86 19.62
N VAL A 124 0.79 4.82 18.81
CA VAL A 124 1.39 3.55 19.26
C VAL A 124 2.79 3.32 18.70
N SER A 125 3.39 4.33 18.05
CA SER A 125 4.74 4.30 17.47
C SER A 125 4.96 3.16 16.46
N ILE A 126 3.94 2.79 15.70
CA ILE A 126 4.08 1.84 14.60
C ILE A 126 4.62 2.58 13.37
N PRO A 127 5.71 2.11 12.74
CA PRO A 127 6.19 2.66 11.48
C PRO A 127 5.09 2.60 10.40
N CYS A 128 4.76 3.76 9.82
CA CYS A 128 3.74 3.87 8.79
C CYS A 128 4.29 4.67 7.61
N VAL A 129 4.12 4.15 6.40
CA VAL A 129 4.41 4.84 5.16
C VAL A 129 3.12 5.09 4.38
N HIS A 130 2.95 6.32 3.94
CA HIS A 130 1.84 6.76 3.11
C HIS A 130 2.30 6.80 1.65
N VAL A 131 1.51 6.19 0.77
CA VAL A 131 1.78 6.15 -0.67
C VAL A 131 0.60 6.77 -1.38
N GLY A 132 0.87 7.77 -2.21
CA GLY A 132 -0.15 8.53 -2.92
C GLY A 132 0.23 8.82 -4.37
N LEU A 133 -0.79 9.03 -5.20
CA LEU A 133 -0.66 9.49 -6.57
C LEU A 133 -1.39 10.82 -6.72
N ALA A 134 -0.86 11.70 -7.55
CA ALA A 134 -1.55 12.91 -7.99
C ALA A 134 -1.03 13.30 -9.38
N ALA A 135 -1.93 13.40 -10.35
CA ALA A 135 -1.62 13.74 -11.74
C ALA A 135 -0.48 12.87 -12.33
N ASP A 136 0.70 13.43 -12.51
CA ASP A 136 1.87 12.81 -13.13
C ASP A 136 2.99 12.46 -12.14
N TYR A 137 2.74 12.62 -10.84
CA TYR A 137 3.70 12.28 -9.79
C TYR A 137 3.09 11.40 -8.69
N SER A 138 3.96 10.79 -7.89
CA SER A 138 3.59 10.07 -6.69
C SER A 138 4.54 10.36 -5.55
N GLU A 139 4.08 10.09 -4.35
CA GLU A 139 4.84 10.29 -3.12
C GLU A 139 4.83 9.04 -2.24
N ILE A 140 5.94 8.81 -1.56
CA ILE A 140 6.14 7.76 -0.56
C ILE A 140 6.72 8.45 0.67
N ILE A 141 5.90 8.66 1.69
CA ILE A 141 6.25 9.52 2.84
C ILE A 141 6.00 8.77 4.15
N TRP A 142 7.00 8.70 5.00
CA TRP A 142 6.85 8.16 6.34
C TRP A 142 6.09 9.08 7.28
N ASN A 143 5.34 8.50 8.21
CA ASN A 143 4.38 9.17 9.09
C ASN A 143 4.86 10.46 9.77
N PRO A 144 6.11 10.57 10.26
CA PRO A 144 6.57 11.80 10.91
C PRO A 144 6.52 13.05 10.01
N HIS A 145 6.63 12.85 8.71
CA HIS A 145 6.68 13.93 7.72
C HIS A 145 5.40 14.05 6.88
N TYR A 146 4.51 13.05 6.96
CA TYR A 146 3.31 13.02 6.15
C TYR A 146 2.25 14.01 6.63
N ARG A 147 1.64 14.71 5.67
CA ARG A 147 0.48 15.57 5.88
C ARG A 147 -0.69 15.03 5.06
N VAL A 148 -1.81 14.75 5.73
CA VAL A 148 -3.02 14.28 5.05
C VAL A 148 -3.51 15.37 4.10
N PRO A 149 -3.72 15.06 2.80
CA PRO A 149 -4.30 16.01 1.86
C PRO A 149 -5.71 16.44 2.28
N SER A 150 -6.13 17.65 1.89
CA SER A 150 -7.50 18.10 2.11
C SER A 150 -8.48 17.27 1.26
N ALA A 151 -9.70 17.09 1.74
CA ALA A 151 -10.74 16.32 1.07
C ALA A 151 -11.10 16.83 -0.35
N ALA A 152 -10.78 18.10 -0.65
CA ALA A 152 -11.02 18.70 -1.97
C ALA A 152 -10.11 18.15 -3.09
N ASN A 153 -9.08 17.39 -2.73
CA ASN A 153 -8.09 16.83 -3.66
C ASN A 153 -8.16 15.30 -3.75
N ASP A 154 -9.29 14.69 -3.41
CA ASP A 154 -9.47 13.26 -3.58
C ASP A 154 -9.39 12.93 -5.09
N ASP A 155 -8.25 12.38 -5.49
CA ASP A 155 -7.95 12.13 -6.90
C ASP A 155 -8.42 10.73 -7.32
N VAL A 156 -8.79 10.63 -8.59
CA VAL A 156 -9.32 9.41 -9.19
C VAL A 156 -8.20 8.71 -9.95
N CYS A 157 -7.57 7.70 -9.32
CA CYS A 157 -6.53 6.88 -9.97
C CYS A 157 -7.09 5.82 -10.93
N ASP A 158 -8.35 5.92 -11.33
CA ASP A 158 -9.06 4.87 -12.07
C ASP A 158 -9.07 5.09 -13.61
N TYR A 159 -8.13 5.87 -14.14
CA TYR A 159 -8.01 6.01 -15.59
C TYR A 159 -6.82 5.18 -16.13
N PRO A 160 -6.97 4.59 -17.34
CA PRO A 160 -5.99 3.62 -17.85
C PRO A 160 -4.55 4.14 -17.95
N LEU A 161 -4.35 5.41 -18.30
CA LEU A 161 -3.02 6.01 -18.45
C LEU A 161 -2.24 6.16 -17.13
N ALA A 162 -2.92 6.11 -15.98
CA ALA A 162 -2.28 6.10 -14.68
C ALA A 162 -1.47 4.81 -14.41
N ARG A 163 -1.72 3.74 -15.16
CA ARG A 163 -1.10 2.43 -14.93
C ARG A 163 0.43 2.48 -14.84
N ASN A 164 1.08 3.20 -15.71
CA ASN A 164 2.55 3.26 -15.73
C ASN A 164 3.09 3.93 -14.46
N LEU A 165 2.51 5.03 -14.03
CA LEU A 165 2.87 5.70 -12.77
C LEU A 165 2.56 4.81 -11.55
N VAL A 166 1.42 4.14 -11.55
CA VAL A 166 1.06 3.16 -10.51
C VAL A 166 2.15 2.10 -10.38
N MET A 167 2.59 1.48 -11.48
CA MET A 167 3.59 0.41 -11.44
C MET A 167 4.97 0.91 -11.02
N LEU A 168 5.38 2.10 -11.46
CA LEU A 168 6.61 2.74 -10.99
C LEU A 168 6.56 2.99 -9.47
N THR A 169 5.48 3.60 -9.00
CA THR A 169 5.27 3.89 -7.57
C THR A 169 5.27 2.62 -6.73
N VAL A 170 4.59 1.58 -7.18
CA VAL A 170 4.54 0.27 -6.50
C VAL A 170 5.93 -0.34 -6.37
N ALA A 171 6.72 -0.33 -7.45
CA ALA A 171 8.08 -0.86 -7.42
C ALA A 171 8.96 -0.12 -6.41
N VAL A 172 8.91 1.21 -6.41
CA VAL A 172 9.68 2.05 -5.48
C VAL A 172 9.19 1.87 -4.04
N ALA A 173 7.88 1.88 -3.80
CA ALA A 173 7.31 1.68 -2.47
C ALA A 173 7.68 0.31 -1.89
N CYS A 174 7.61 -0.75 -2.68
CA CYS A 174 8.03 -2.09 -2.23
C CYS A 174 9.51 -2.12 -1.87
N GLU A 175 10.39 -1.49 -2.66
CA GLU A 175 11.81 -1.42 -2.35
C GLU A 175 12.07 -0.61 -1.05
N VAL A 176 11.35 0.49 -0.83
CA VAL A 176 11.42 1.27 0.44
C VAL A 176 11.03 0.39 1.63
N ILE A 177 9.98 -0.42 1.50
CA ILE A 177 9.54 -1.35 2.56
C ILE A 177 10.58 -2.46 2.80
N VAL A 178 11.11 -3.07 1.75
CA VAL A 178 12.16 -4.11 1.87
C VAL A 178 13.40 -3.55 2.56
N ARG A 179 13.87 -2.36 2.18
CA ARG A 179 14.98 -1.68 2.84
C ARG A 179 14.69 -1.36 4.29
N PHE A 180 13.50 -0.83 4.57
CA PHE A 180 13.09 -0.56 5.96
C PHE A 180 13.08 -1.84 6.83
N VAL A 181 12.58 -2.95 6.31
CA VAL A 181 12.58 -4.22 7.05
C VAL A 181 14.02 -4.67 7.35
N ALA A 182 14.95 -4.46 6.40
CA ALA A 182 16.36 -4.84 6.52
C ALA A 182 17.15 -3.92 7.44
N THR A 183 17.00 -2.60 7.28
CA THR A 183 17.92 -1.58 7.86
C THR A 183 17.27 -0.66 8.87
N LYS A 184 15.93 -0.63 8.93
CA LYS A 184 15.12 0.34 9.69
C LYS A 184 15.25 1.78 9.19
N GLU A 185 15.90 2.00 8.05
CA GLU A 185 16.02 3.33 7.43
C GLU A 185 14.71 3.72 6.77
N GLN A 186 14.25 4.94 7.02
CA GLN A 186 13.06 5.54 6.43
C GLN A 186 13.48 6.53 5.34
N GLN A 187 13.11 6.24 4.09
CA GLN A 187 13.38 7.11 2.95
C GLN A 187 12.06 7.70 2.44
N ASN A 188 11.98 9.03 2.35
CA ASN A 188 10.87 9.73 1.71
C ASN A 188 11.25 10.01 0.26
N LEU A 189 10.40 9.58 -0.68
CA LEU A 189 10.67 9.66 -2.11
C LEU A 189 9.49 10.23 -2.87
N THR A 190 9.78 10.86 -4.01
CA THR A 190 8.81 11.17 -5.05
C THR A 190 9.18 10.45 -6.34
N CYS A 191 8.15 10.09 -7.13
CA CYS A 191 8.34 9.56 -8.48
C CYS A 191 7.56 10.43 -9.46
N THR A 192 8.18 10.78 -10.57
CA THR A 192 7.56 11.51 -11.66
C THR A 192 7.67 10.71 -12.96
N ILE A 193 6.57 10.64 -13.72
CA ILE A 193 6.56 9.88 -14.97
C ILE A 193 7.05 10.70 -16.16
N GLY A 194 6.93 12.03 -16.08
CA GLY A 194 7.28 12.93 -17.18
C GLY A 194 8.78 12.94 -17.48
N ASP A 195 9.62 12.87 -16.47
CA ASP A 195 11.09 12.84 -16.57
C ASP A 195 11.70 11.51 -16.10
N PHE A 196 10.86 10.51 -15.77
CA PHE A 196 11.27 9.19 -15.25
C PHE A 196 12.16 9.27 -14.01
N ALA A 197 11.91 10.26 -13.16
CA ALA A 197 12.73 10.47 -11.97
C ALA A 197 12.17 9.78 -10.72
N VAL A 198 13.09 9.29 -9.89
CA VAL A 198 12.84 8.89 -8.50
C VAL A 198 13.82 9.70 -7.64
N GLN A 199 13.28 10.57 -6.79
CA GLN A 199 14.09 11.54 -6.06
C GLN A 199 13.78 11.53 -4.56
N PRO A 200 14.79 11.79 -3.69
CA PRO A 200 14.52 12.05 -2.30
C PRO A 200 13.60 13.26 -2.13
N LEU A 201 12.57 13.11 -1.31
CA LEU A 201 11.74 14.23 -0.90
C LEU A 201 12.45 14.96 0.25
N ILE A 202 12.89 16.19 -0.03
CA ILE A 202 13.48 17.08 0.99
C ILE A 202 12.31 17.77 1.70
N LEU A 203 12.14 17.47 2.98
CA LEU A 203 11.05 17.95 3.85
C LEU A 203 11.57 18.94 4.88
#